data_05dff29e734b9e277ffb7850e8ce52ec
#
_entry.id   05dff29e734b9e277ffb7850e8ce52ec
#
_cell.length_a   1.000
_cell.length_b   1.000
_cell.length_c   1.000
_cell.angle_alpha   90.00
_cell.angle_beta   90.00
_cell.angle_gamma   90.00
#
_symmetry.space_group_name_H-M   'P 1'
#
loop_
_entity.id
_entity.type
_entity.pdbx_description
1 polymer ?
#
loop_
_entity_poly.entity_id
_entity_poly.type
_entity_poly.pdbx_seq_one_letter_code
_entity_poly.pdbx_strand_id
1 'polypeptide(L)'
;MDIASLAGILLALFMLVFGIISSAGVGGFREYLDPASAIITFGGAFSCTLMSMSLQNYIAGLKSFTLIFKAPALNTSEMIGKIIELSNVARKEGLLSLEEAATDLEEPFLKKGILLIVDGTDPELVRAIMETELVSVEGRHKETIGFWDTLAAMGPAWGMIGTLIGLVDMLYHMDDPSTLGPAMAVALITTLYGSLLANWICTPVSNKLKADNAVEMQQKEVMIEGLLSIQAGENPRVIEEKLKSF
;
A
#
# COMPACT_ATOMS: atom_id res chain seq x y z
N MET A 1 -9.84 -2.21 11.91
CA MET A 1 -9.02 -3.31 11.32
C MET A 1 -9.69 -3.79 10.06
N ASP A 2 -8.93 -3.92 8.97
CA ASP A 2 -9.46 -4.52 7.73
C ASP A 2 -9.53 -6.05 7.88
N ILE A 3 -10.75 -6.54 8.10
CA ILE A 3 -11.04 -7.97 8.31
C ILE A 3 -10.74 -8.77 7.03
N ALA A 4 -10.95 -8.18 5.85
CA ALA A 4 -10.75 -8.86 4.58
C ALA A 4 -9.27 -9.19 4.35
N SER A 5 -8.36 -8.25 4.63
CA SER A 5 -6.92 -8.46 4.52
C SER A 5 -6.42 -9.55 5.48
N LEU A 6 -6.89 -9.53 6.73
CA LEU A 6 -6.51 -10.55 7.71
C LEU A 6 -7.04 -11.93 7.33
N ALA A 7 -8.33 -12.02 6.99
CA ALA A 7 -8.95 -13.27 6.57
C ALA A 7 -8.30 -13.85 5.31
N GLY A 8 -7.97 -13.00 4.33
CA GLY A 8 -7.28 -13.41 3.11
C GLY A 8 -5.91 -14.04 3.36
N ILE A 9 -5.09 -13.41 4.21
CA ILE A 9 -3.77 -13.95 4.57
C ILE A 9 -3.89 -15.30 5.29
N LEU A 10 -4.81 -15.38 6.28
CA LEU A 10 -5.01 -16.62 7.04
C LEU A 10 -5.58 -17.75 6.19
N LEU A 11 -6.51 -17.44 5.28
CA LEU A 11 -7.09 -18.43 4.38
C LEU A 11 -6.04 -18.96 3.40
N ALA A 12 -5.22 -18.09 2.83
CA ALA A 12 -4.16 -18.51 1.92
C ALA A 12 -3.11 -19.37 2.64
N LEU A 13 -2.71 -19.00 3.87
CA LEU A 13 -1.83 -19.82 4.70
C LEU A 13 -2.44 -21.19 4.98
N PHE A 14 -3.73 -21.22 5.35
CA PHE A 14 -4.44 -22.48 5.61
C PHE A 14 -4.45 -23.37 4.36
N MET A 15 -4.77 -22.81 3.19
CA MET A 15 -4.79 -23.57 1.93
C MET A 15 -3.42 -24.09 1.55
N LEU A 16 -2.34 -23.30 1.76
CA LEU A 16 -0.97 -23.74 1.51
C LEU A 16 -0.59 -24.92 2.42
N VAL A 17 -0.81 -24.77 3.72
CA VAL A 17 -0.51 -25.82 4.72
C VAL A 17 -1.35 -27.07 4.47
N PHE A 18 -2.64 -26.91 4.20
CA PHE A 18 -3.54 -28.02 3.88
C PHE A 18 -3.09 -28.75 2.60
N GLY A 19 -2.70 -28.01 1.55
CA GLY A 19 -2.18 -28.60 0.31
C GLY A 19 -0.92 -29.44 0.54
N ILE A 20 0.02 -28.93 1.32
CA ILE A 20 1.26 -29.66 1.67
C ILE A 20 0.94 -30.93 2.48
N ILE A 21 0.11 -30.81 3.51
CA ILE A 21 -0.26 -31.97 4.37
C ILE A 21 -1.04 -33.01 3.58
N SER A 22 -1.93 -32.59 2.69
CA SER A 22 -2.70 -33.49 1.83
C SER A 22 -1.83 -34.28 0.85
N SER A 23 -0.75 -33.67 0.36
CA SER A 23 0.18 -34.28 -0.61
C SER A 23 1.26 -35.14 0.02
N ALA A 24 1.94 -34.59 1.07
CA ALA A 24 3.13 -35.20 1.66
C ALA A 24 2.93 -35.72 3.09
N GLY A 25 1.74 -35.56 3.64
CA GLY A 25 1.44 -35.85 5.05
C GLY A 25 2.04 -34.82 6.02
N VAL A 26 1.74 -34.97 7.32
CA VAL A 26 2.21 -34.02 8.36
C VAL A 26 3.73 -33.98 8.46
N GLY A 27 4.40 -35.12 8.23
CA GLY A 27 5.89 -35.22 8.27
C GLY A 27 6.57 -34.53 7.08
N GLY A 28 5.90 -34.46 5.93
CA GLY A 28 6.45 -33.90 4.71
C GLY A 28 6.63 -32.37 4.75
N PHE A 29 5.99 -31.66 5.68
CA PHE A 29 6.14 -30.21 5.81
C PHE A 29 7.61 -29.78 6.01
N ARG A 30 8.41 -30.61 6.68
CA ARG A 30 9.82 -30.34 6.93
C ARG A 30 10.65 -30.29 5.63
N GLU A 31 10.25 -31.04 4.61
CA GLU A 31 10.92 -31.08 3.30
C GLU A 31 10.82 -29.75 2.55
N TYR A 32 9.81 -28.94 2.84
CA TYR A 32 9.63 -27.61 2.26
C TYR A 32 10.39 -26.50 3.02
N LEU A 33 11.09 -26.83 4.10
CA LEU A 33 11.87 -25.88 4.89
C LEU A 33 13.37 -26.08 4.59
N ASP A 34 13.85 -25.41 3.57
CA ASP A 34 15.26 -25.42 3.18
C ASP A 34 15.94 -24.06 3.42
N PRO A 35 16.89 -23.97 4.37
CA PRO A 35 17.58 -22.72 4.68
C PRO A 35 18.40 -22.16 3.52
N ALA A 36 19.02 -23.01 2.69
CA ALA A 36 19.81 -22.58 1.55
C ALA A 36 18.91 -21.88 0.52
N SER A 37 17.79 -22.50 0.16
CA SER A 37 16.77 -21.93 -0.72
C SER A 37 16.21 -20.60 -0.18
N ALA A 38 15.98 -20.50 1.13
CA ALA A 38 15.50 -19.29 1.76
C ALA A 38 16.52 -18.13 1.66
N ILE A 39 17.80 -18.40 1.92
CA ILE A 39 18.87 -17.41 1.81
C ILE A 39 19.01 -16.92 0.37
N ILE A 40 19.02 -17.82 -0.61
CA ILE A 40 19.13 -17.46 -2.02
C ILE A 40 17.95 -16.59 -2.44
N THR A 41 16.73 -17.03 -2.18
CA THR A 41 15.53 -16.37 -2.69
C THR A 41 15.20 -15.08 -1.94
N PHE A 42 15.01 -15.15 -0.63
CA PHE A 42 14.68 -13.97 0.16
C PHE A 42 15.88 -13.03 0.28
N GLY A 43 17.07 -13.54 0.60
CA GLY A 43 18.29 -12.73 0.70
C GLY A 43 18.55 -11.97 -0.60
N GLY A 44 18.50 -12.65 -1.73
CA GLY A 44 18.68 -12.05 -3.05
C GLY A 44 17.60 -11.00 -3.39
N ALA A 45 16.31 -11.36 -3.23
CA ALA A 45 15.20 -10.45 -3.54
C ALA A 45 15.25 -9.17 -2.69
N PHE A 46 15.44 -9.30 -1.38
CA PHE A 46 15.52 -8.14 -0.49
C PHE A 46 16.78 -7.29 -0.74
N SER A 47 17.92 -7.91 -1.05
CA SER A 47 19.16 -7.17 -1.38
C SER A 47 19.03 -6.38 -2.68
N CYS A 48 18.45 -6.96 -3.73
CA CYS A 48 18.21 -6.25 -4.99
C CYS A 48 17.17 -5.14 -4.83
N THR A 49 16.14 -5.36 -4.03
CA THR A 49 15.18 -4.30 -3.71
C THR A 49 15.84 -3.15 -2.95
N LEU A 50 16.73 -3.46 -1.98
CA LEU A 50 17.51 -2.43 -1.27
C LEU A 50 18.42 -1.63 -2.21
N MET A 51 19.04 -2.29 -3.19
CA MET A 51 19.89 -1.62 -4.17
C MET A 51 19.12 -0.67 -5.09
N SER A 52 17.83 -0.90 -5.32
CA SER A 52 17.01 -0.14 -6.27
C SER A 52 16.37 1.13 -5.70
N MET A 53 16.52 1.41 -4.41
CA MET A 53 15.89 2.56 -3.75
C MET A 53 16.72 3.10 -2.58
N SER A 54 16.35 4.27 -2.05
CA SER A 54 16.98 4.81 -0.85
C SER A 54 16.67 3.97 0.39
N LEU A 55 17.62 3.92 1.37
CA LEU A 55 17.40 3.21 2.62
C LEU A 55 16.15 3.70 3.37
N GLN A 56 15.85 4.98 3.28
CA GLN A 56 14.66 5.58 3.90
C GLN A 56 13.37 4.99 3.29
N ASN A 57 13.29 4.92 1.96
CA ASN A 57 12.14 4.36 1.25
C ASN A 57 12.01 2.85 1.48
N TYR A 58 13.13 2.15 1.57
CA TYR A 58 13.15 0.72 1.89
C TYR A 58 12.54 0.44 3.27
N ILE A 59 12.96 1.19 4.30
CA ILE A 59 12.41 1.06 5.66
C ILE A 59 10.94 1.46 5.70
N ALA A 60 10.55 2.53 5.00
CA ALA A 60 9.15 2.95 4.88
C ALA A 60 8.30 1.86 4.21
N GLY A 61 8.82 1.24 3.15
CA GLY A 61 8.18 0.11 2.47
C GLY A 61 7.92 -1.06 3.42
N LEU A 62 8.92 -1.50 4.19
CA LEU A 62 8.73 -2.56 5.18
C LEU A 62 7.68 -2.21 6.24
N LYS A 63 7.70 -0.98 6.76
CA LYS A 63 6.72 -0.51 7.75
C LYS A 63 5.31 -0.42 7.19
N SER A 64 5.16 -0.16 5.90
CA SER A 64 3.85 -0.03 5.26
C SER A 64 3.04 -1.33 5.24
N PHE A 65 3.68 -2.49 5.48
CA PHE A 65 2.97 -3.77 5.66
C PHE A 65 1.87 -3.69 6.72
N THR A 66 2.10 -2.92 7.77
CA THR A 66 1.10 -2.75 8.84
C THR A 66 -0.11 -1.91 8.43
N LEU A 67 0.02 -1.11 7.37
CA LEU A 67 -1.05 -0.22 6.89
C LEU A 67 -2.20 -1.01 6.29
N ILE A 68 -1.93 -2.16 5.65
CA ILE A 68 -2.99 -3.00 5.06
C ILE A 68 -4.03 -3.51 6.07
N PHE A 69 -3.68 -3.50 7.37
CA PHE A 69 -4.59 -3.89 8.44
C PHE A 69 -5.38 -2.73 9.04
N LYS A 70 -5.05 -1.48 8.65
CA LYS A 70 -5.79 -0.30 9.10
C LYS A 70 -7.03 -0.12 8.21
N ALA A 71 -8.14 0.19 8.84
CA ALA A 71 -9.32 0.64 8.09
C ALA A 71 -9.06 2.06 7.54
N PRO A 72 -9.61 2.43 6.37
CA PRO A 72 -9.57 3.80 5.87
C PRO A 72 -10.07 4.77 6.95
N ALA A 73 -9.37 5.89 7.14
CA ALA A 73 -9.61 6.79 8.27
C ALA A 73 -10.94 7.56 8.18
N LEU A 74 -11.45 7.83 6.98
CA LEU A 74 -12.67 8.61 6.78
C LEU A 74 -13.58 7.96 5.72
N ASN A 75 -14.88 7.99 6.01
CA ASN A 75 -15.91 7.72 5.00
C ASN A 75 -16.14 9.02 4.20
N THR A 76 -16.11 8.96 2.87
CA THR A 76 -16.34 10.11 1.99
C THR A 76 -17.63 10.85 2.34
N SER A 77 -18.68 10.13 2.72
CA SER A 77 -19.96 10.72 3.15
C SER A 77 -19.83 11.56 4.43
N GLU A 78 -19.05 11.11 5.40
CA GLU A 78 -18.78 11.84 6.65
C GLU A 78 -17.96 13.11 6.39
N MET A 79 -16.99 13.03 5.49
CA MET A 79 -16.19 14.17 5.08
C MET A 79 -17.02 15.22 4.35
N ILE A 80 -17.90 14.82 3.42
CA ILE A 80 -18.85 15.74 2.77
C ILE A 80 -19.72 16.41 3.82
N GLY A 81 -20.23 15.67 4.81
CA GLY A 81 -20.98 16.23 5.93
C GLY A 81 -20.23 17.33 6.67
N LYS A 82 -18.95 17.12 6.99
CA LYS A 82 -18.09 18.12 7.64
C LYS A 82 -17.90 19.37 6.76
N ILE A 83 -17.70 19.20 5.46
CA ILE A 83 -17.58 20.33 4.52
C ILE A 83 -18.88 21.16 4.48
N ILE A 84 -20.04 20.51 4.52
CA ILE A 84 -21.33 21.19 4.54
C ILE A 84 -21.54 21.94 5.86
N GLU A 85 -21.13 21.38 7.00
CA GLU A 85 -21.16 22.06 8.30
C GLU A 85 -20.29 23.32 8.26
N LEU A 86 -19.06 23.22 7.76
CA LEU A 86 -18.16 24.37 7.58
C LEU A 86 -18.75 25.41 6.64
N SER A 87 -19.39 25.00 5.53
CA SER A 87 -20.08 25.91 4.61
C SER A 87 -21.22 26.67 5.30
N ASN A 88 -21.97 26.01 6.16
CA ASN A 88 -23.04 26.66 6.94
C ASN A 88 -22.49 27.68 7.95
N VAL A 89 -21.39 27.38 8.62
CA VAL A 89 -20.71 28.30 9.54
C VAL A 89 -20.20 29.52 8.78
N ALA A 90 -19.45 29.31 7.68
CA ALA A 90 -18.92 30.39 6.85
C ALA A 90 -20.01 31.33 6.34
N ARG A 91 -21.19 30.78 5.99
CA ARG A 91 -22.32 31.57 5.46
C ARG A 91 -23.06 32.37 6.53
N LYS A 92 -23.11 31.88 7.77
CA LYS A 92 -23.80 32.56 8.88
C LYS A 92 -22.91 33.59 9.58
N GLU A 93 -21.66 33.27 9.77
CA GLU A 93 -20.74 33.98 10.67
C GLU A 93 -19.55 34.59 9.92
N GLY A 94 -19.43 34.28 8.61
CA GLY A 94 -18.33 34.74 7.76
C GLY A 94 -17.17 33.77 7.72
N LEU A 95 -16.24 33.96 6.75
CA LEU A 95 -15.08 33.06 6.55
C LEU A 95 -14.12 33.05 7.75
N LEU A 96 -14.02 34.15 8.51
CA LEU A 96 -13.13 34.24 9.68
C LEU A 96 -13.52 33.26 10.80
N SER A 97 -14.81 32.93 10.93
CA SER A 97 -15.28 31.97 11.93
C SER A 97 -14.80 30.53 11.69
N LEU A 98 -14.36 30.23 10.45
CA LEU A 98 -13.78 28.93 10.11
C LEU A 98 -12.47 28.65 10.81
N GLU A 99 -11.75 29.66 11.29
CA GLU A 99 -10.49 29.48 12.04
C GLU A 99 -10.72 28.70 13.34
N GLU A 100 -11.79 29.04 14.07
CA GLU A 100 -12.17 28.32 15.28
C GLU A 100 -12.64 26.90 14.94
N ALA A 101 -13.48 26.73 13.93
CA ALA A 101 -13.95 25.44 13.48
C ALA A 101 -12.82 24.52 12.95
N ALA A 102 -11.75 25.11 12.40
CA ALA A 102 -10.59 24.36 11.94
C ALA A 102 -9.74 23.78 13.09
N THR A 103 -9.86 24.32 14.30
CA THR A 103 -9.07 23.86 15.45
C THR A 103 -9.43 22.41 15.82
N ASP A 104 -10.69 22.04 15.69
CA ASP A 104 -11.24 20.74 16.08
C ASP A 104 -11.12 19.68 14.94
N LEU A 105 -10.59 20.07 13.78
CA LEU A 105 -10.45 19.14 12.67
C LEU A 105 -9.22 18.24 12.84
N GLU A 106 -9.44 16.94 12.72
CA GLU A 106 -8.38 15.92 12.76
C GLU A 106 -7.61 15.81 11.44
N GLU A 107 -8.21 16.25 10.30
CA GLU A 107 -7.63 16.14 8.97
C GLU A 107 -6.73 17.35 8.66
N PRO A 108 -5.38 17.16 8.62
CA PRO A 108 -4.45 18.29 8.46
C PRO A 108 -4.58 18.98 7.10
N PHE A 109 -4.94 18.24 6.05
CA PHE A 109 -5.08 18.76 4.70
C PHE A 109 -6.26 19.74 4.62
N LEU A 110 -7.42 19.36 5.17
CA LEU A 110 -8.59 20.23 5.25
C LEU A 110 -8.33 21.47 6.10
N LYS A 111 -7.68 21.28 7.26
CA LYS A 111 -7.30 22.38 8.15
C LYS A 111 -6.43 23.42 7.45
N LYS A 112 -5.41 22.98 6.71
CA LYS A 112 -4.53 23.86 5.95
C LYS A 112 -5.32 24.68 4.91
N GLY A 113 -6.21 24.03 4.17
CA GLY A 113 -7.02 24.71 3.17
C GLY A 113 -7.94 25.78 3.78
N ILE A 114 -8.53 25.51 4.95
CA ILE A 114 -9.35 26.50 5.68
C ILE A 114 -8.50 27.70 6.09
N LEU A 115 -7.32 27.49 6.64
CA LEU A 115 -6.45 28.59 7.04
C LEU A 115 -6.07 29.49 5.86
N LEU A 116 -5.79 28.91 4.68
CA LEU A 116 -5.53 29.69 3.46
C LEU A 116 -6.73 30.57 3.08
N ILE A 117 -7.97 30.06 3.22
CA ILE A 117 -9.19 30.80 2.92
C ILE A 117 -9.41 31.93 3.94
N VAL A 118 -9.22 31.65 5.22
CA VAL A 118 -9.35 32.64 6.31
C VAL A 118 -8.33 33.78 6.15
N ASP A 119 -7.12 33.48 5.70
CA ASP A 119 -6.07 34.45 5.39
C ASP A 119 -6.39 35.33 4.15
N GLY A 120 -7.51 35.06 3.46
CA GLY A 120 -7.92 35.81 2.28
C GLY A 120 -7.10 35.51 1.03
N THR A 121 -6.48 34.34 0.96
CA THR A 121 -5.71 33.89 -0.21
C THR A 121 -6.62 33.76 -1.43
N ASP A 122 -6.13 34.17 -2.59
CA ASP A 122 -6.84 34.06 -3.87
C ASP A 122 -7.26 32.59 -4.16
N PRO A 123 -8.48 32.32 -4.64
CA PRO A 123 -8.97 30.97 -4.88
C PRO A 123 -8.09 30.12 -5.82
N GLU A 124 -7.53 30.73 -6.87
CA GLU A 124 -6.63 30.04 -7.80
C GLU A 124 -5.32 29.64 -7.11
N LEU A 125 -4.84 30.49 -6.19
CA LEU A 125 -3.64 30.19 -5.41
C LEU A 125 -3.93 29.11 -4.35
N VAL A 126 -5.10 29.14 -3.70
CA VAL A 126 -5.52 28.07 -2.78
C VAL A 126 -5.54 26.72 -3.51
N ARG A 127 -6.18 26.67 -4.68
CA ARG A 127 -6.21 25.48 -5.54
C ARG A 127 -4.80 24.98 -5.85
N ALA A 128 -3.94 25.85 -6.36
CA ALA A 128 -2.57 25.48 -6.75
C ALA A 128 -1.73 24.95 -5.60
N ILE A 129 -1.84 25.55 -4.39
CA ILE A 129 -1.14 25.08 -3.19
C ILE A 129 -1.63 23.70 -2.77
N MET A 130 -2.95 23.50 -2.73
CA MET A 130 -3.54 22.24 -2.30
C MET A 130 -3.28 21.10 -3.29
N GLU A 131 -3.37 21.36 -4.59
CA GLU A 131 -3.03 20.38 -5.63
C GLU A 131 -1.54 20.00 -5.59
N THR A 132 -0.65 20.97 -5.34
CA THR A 132 0.79 20.69 -5.17
C THR A 132 1.04 19.78 -3.98
N GLU A 133 0.34 20.00 -2.88
CA GLU A 133 0.43 19.11 -1.71
C GLU A 133 -0.12 17.72 -2.02
N LEU A 134 -1.26 17.63 -2.70
CA LEU A 134 -1.86 16.37 -3.14
C LEU A 134 -0.86 15.54 -3.96
N VAL A 135 -0.24 16.13 -4.98
CA VAL A 135 0.80 15.48 -5.81
C VAL A 135 1.99 15.04 -4.97
N SER A 136 2.41 15.84 -3.99
CA SER A 136 3.51 15.49 -3.08
C SER A 136 3.16 14.29 -2.19
N VAL A 137 1.93 14.23 -1.66
CA VAL A 137 1.44 13.09 -0.86
C VAL A 137 1.39 11.83 -1.71
N GLU A 138 0.77 11.92 -2.89
CA GLU A 138 0.68 10.80 -3.83
C GLU A 138 2.06 10.27 -4.23
N GLY A 139 3.03 11.17 -4.47
CA GLY A 139 4.41 10.80 -4.78
C GLY A 139 5.05 9.95 -3.69
N ARG A 140 4.90 10.35 -2.42
CA ARG A 140 5.41 9.55 -1.27
C ARG A 140 4.73 8.18 -1.16
N HIS A 141 3.43 8.11 -1.43
CA HIS A 141 2.72 6.84 -1.42
C HIS A 141 3.18 5.92 -2.56
N LYS A 142 3.38 6.47 -3.76
CA LYS A 142 3.92 5.72 -4.92
C LYS A 142 5.31 5.15 -4.66
N GLU A 143 6.19 5.88 -3.98
CA GLU A 143 7.51 5.36 -3.57
C GLU A 143 7.38 4.16 -2.61
N THR A 144 6.48 4.25 -1.64
CA THR A 144 6.20 3.17 -0.68
C THR A 144 5.59 1.94 -1.37
N ILE A 145 4.66 2.16 -2.29
CA ILE A 145 4.04 1.11 -3.12
C ILE A 145 5.10 0.46 -4.02
N GLY A 146 5.99 1.27 -4.60
CA GLY A 146 7.08 0.83 -5.47
C GLY A 146 8.02 -0.17 -4.80
N PHE A 147 8.20 -0.12 -3.49
CA PHE A 147 8.93 -1.14 -2.73
C PHE A 147 8.29 -2.53 -2.93
N TRP A 148 6.98 -2.65 -2.76
CA TRP A 148 6.26 -3.92 -2.89
C TRP A 148 6.22 -4.42 -4.33
N ASP A 149 6.06 -3.51 -5.31
CA ASP A 149 6.10 -3.86 -6.74
C ASP A 149 7.49 -4.39 -7.14
N THR A 150 8.56 -3.74 -6.65
CA THR A 150 9.93 -4.18 -6.91
C THR A 150 10.21 -5.53 -6.25
N LEU A 151 9.84 -5.70 -4.99
CA LEU A 151 10.04 -6.97 -4.27
C LEU A 151 9.22 -8.12 -4.90
N ALA A 152 8.00 -7.83 -5.38
CA ALA A 152 7.19 -8.80 -6.12
C ALA A 152 7.86 -9.26 -7.42
N ALA A 153 8.55 -8.37 -8.12
CA ALA A 153 9.32 -8.73 -9.32
C ALA A 153 10.59 -9.51 -8.99
N MET A 154 11.28 -9.15 -7.90
CA MET A 154 12.54 -9.79 -7.50
C MET A 154 12.33 -11.20 -6.92
N GLY A 155 11.20 -11.49 -6.29
CA GLY A 155 10.91 -12.81 -5.71
C GLY A 155 11.07 -13.95 -6.72
N PRO A 156 10.29 -14.00 -7.81
CA PRO A 156 10.40 -15.03 -8.84
C PRO A 156 11.74 -15.01 -9.58
N ALA A 157 12.33 -13.82 -9.78
CA ALA A 157 13.63 -13.68 -10.43
C ALA A 157 14.73 -14.41 -9.64
N TRP A 158 14.80 -14.22 -8.32
CA TRP A 158 15.72 -14.91 -7.45
C TRP A 158 15.34 -16.39 -7.24
N GLY A 159 14.04 -16.71 -7.29
CA GLY A 159 13.59 -18.11 -7.34
C GLY A 159 14.15 -18.84 -8.56
N MET A 160 14.13 -18.22 -9.74
CA MET A 160 14.70 -18.79 -10.96
C MET A 160 16.24 -18.89 -10.90
N ILE A 161 16.92 -17.90 -10.32
CA ILE A 161 18.38 -17.99 -10.07
C ILE A 161 18.69 -19.20 -9.19
N GLY A 162 17.92 -19.41 -8.13
CA GLY A 162 18.08 -20.57 -7.26
C GLY A 162 17.82 -21.90 -7.99
N THR A 163 16.85 -21.93 -8.90
CA THR A 163 16.64 -23.10 -9.78
C THR A 163 17.88 -23.42 -10.60
N LEU A 164 18.49 -22.41 -11.22
CA LEU A 164 19.71 -22.58 -12.01
C LEU A 164 20.90 -23.05 -11.14
N ILE A 165 21.04 -22.50 -9.93
CA ILE A 165 22.08 -22.95 -8.97
C ILE A 165 21.90 -24.42 -8.65
N GLY A 166 20.69 -24.86 -8.29
CA GLY A 166 20.40 -26.26 -7.96
C GLY A 166 20.63 -27.20 -9.15
N LEU A 167 20.22 -26.78 -10.36
CA LEU A 167 20.45 -27.57 -11.58
C LEU A 167 21.93 -27.68 -11.95
N VAL A 168 22.70 -26.61 -11.79
CA VAL A 168 24.16 -26.65 -12.03
C VAL A 168 24.82 -27.59 -11.04
N ASP A 169 24.48 -27.49 -9.74
CA ASP A 169 25.01 -28.42 -8.72
C ASP A 169 24.66 -29.86 -9.03
N MET A 170 23.44 -30.14 -9.42
CA MET A 170 22.97 -31.46 -9.87
C MET A 170 23.84 -32.03 -11.03
N LEU A 171 24.13 -31.19 -12.05
CA LEU A 171 24.90 -31.58 -13.21
C LEU A 171 26.37 -31.91 -12.88
N TYR A 172 26.95 -31.15 -11.94
CA TYR A 172 28.33 -31.41 -11.50
C TYR A 172 28.48 -32.70 -10.67
N HIS A 173 27.40 -33.22 -10.10
CA HIS A 173 27.39 -34.38 -9.22
C HIS A 173 26.58 -35.55 -9.81
N MET A 174 26.39 -35.60 -11.12
CA MET A 174 25.59 -36.64 -11.80
C MET A 174 26.08 -38.08 -11.58
N ASP A 175 27.35 -38.26 -11.27
CA ASP A 175 27.94 -39.57 -11.01
C ASP A 175 27.51 -40.17 -9.65
N ASP A 176 26.98 -39.33 -8.73
CA ASP A 176 26.44 -39.76 -7.44
C ASP A 176 24.92 -39.57 -7.34
N PRO A 177 24.14 -40.67 -7.50
CA PRO A 177 22.70 -40.57 -7.43
C PRO A 177 22.14 -40.03 -6.10
N SER A 178 22.90 -40.07 -5.02
CA SER A 178 22.47 -39.59 -3.70
C SER A 178 22.39 -38.07 -3.62
N THR A 179 23.09 -37.34 -4.47
CA THR A 179 23.12 -35.86 -4.52
C THR A 179 22.06 -35.25 -5.40
N LEU A 180 21.51 -36.02 -6.37
CA LEU A 180 20.54 -35.52 -7.35
C LEU A 180 19.25 -35.02 -6.69
N GLY A 181 18.72 -35.77 -5.73
CA GLY A 181 17.50 -35.42 -5.02
C GLY A 181 17.61 -34.09 -4.25
N PRO A 182 18.62 -33.91 -3.39
CA PRO A 182 18.84 -32.65 -2.68
C PRO A 182 19.02 -31.42 -3.60
N ALA A 183 19.84 -31.52 -4.66
CA ALA A 183 20.06 -30.45 -5.61
C ALA A 183 18.76 -30.06 -6.37
N MET A 184 17.98 -31.05 -6.74
CA MET A 184 16.68 -30.83 -7.38
C MET A 184 15.67 -30.20 -6.42
N ALA A 185 15.71 -30.57 -5.13
CA ALA A 185 14.88 -29.96 -4.11
C ALA A 185 15.18 -28.46 -3.96
N VAL A 186 16.45 -28.05 -3.90
CA VAL A 186 16.84 -26.62 -3.87
C VAL A 186 16.28 -25.89 -5.08
N ALA A 187 16.39 -26.45 -6.28
CA ALA A 187 15.85 -25.84 -7.52
C ALA A 187 14.33 -25.60 -7.44
N LEU A 188 13.58 -26.54 -6.91
CA LEU A 188 12.11 -26.42 -6.82
C LEU A 188 11.67 -25.52 -5.66
N ILE A 189 12.31 -25.62 -4.50
CA ILE A 189 11.94 -24.86 -3.31
C ILE A 189 12.24 -23.36 -3.47
N THR A 190 13.33 -22.99 -4.13
CA THR A 190 13.63 -21.59 -4.43
C THR A 190 12.56 -20.95 -5.29
N THR A 191 12.07 -21.67 -6.31
CA THR A 191 10.95 -21.18 -7.16
C THR A 191 9.65 -21.06 -6.37
N LEU A 192 9.36 -22.04 -5.50
CA LEU A 192 8.21 -21.98 -4.60
C LEU A 192 8.27 -20.74 -3.70
N TYR A 193 9.40 -20.51 -3.04
CA TYR A 193 9.59 -19.37 -2.14
C TYR A 193 9.47 -18.03 -2.88
N GLY A 194 10.05 -17.91 -4.08
CA GLY A 194 9.93 -16.73 -4.90
C GLY A 194 8.48 -16.42 -5.31
N SER A 195 7.75 -17.48 -5.68
CA SER A 195 6.33 -17.38 -6.05
C SER A 195 5.44 -17.00 -4.85
N LEU A 196 5.70 -17.58 -3.68
CA LEU A 196 4.97 -17.24 -2.45
C LEU A 196 5.25 -15.80 -2.03
N LEU A 197 6.49 -15.36 -2.04
CA LEU A 197 6.84 -13.98 -1.72
C LEU A 197 6.09 -13.00 -2.63
N ALA A 198 6.13 -13.23 -3.92
CA ALA A 198 5.52 -12.33 -4.91
C ALA A 198 4.00 -12.33 -4.85
N ASN A 199 3.38 -13.52 -4.98
CA ASN A 199 1.96 -13.61 -5.26
C ASN A 199 1.09 -13.68 -4.00
N TRP A 200 1.63 -14.18 -2.90
CA TRP A 200 0.87 -14.25 -1.64
C TRP A 200 1.09 -13.02 -0.75
N ILE A 201 2.27 -12.40 -0.79
CA ILE A 201 2.59 -11.27 0.09
C ILE A 201 2.66 -9.97 -0.70
N CYS A 202 3.63 -9.82 -1.60
CA CYS A 202 3.96 -8.51 -2.17
C CYS A 202 2.86 -7.96 -3.06
N THR A 203 2.33 -8.74 -3.99
CA THR A 203 1.29 -8.30 -4.93
C THR A 203 -0.02 -7.90 -4.22
N PRO A 204 -0.58 -8.69 -3.27
CA PRO A 204 -1.75 -8.27 -2.52
C PRO A 204 -1.53 -7.01 -1.68
N VAL A 205 -0.36 -6.88 -1.05
CA VAL A 205 0.00 -5.68 -0.28
C VAL A 205 0.07 -4.45 -1.18
N SER A 206 0.77 -4.54 -2.31
CA SER A 206 0.86 -3.44 -3.29
C SER A 206 -0.53 -3.02 -3.78
N ASN A 207 -1.36 -3.98 -4.18
CA ASN A 207 -2.70 -3.70 -4.67
C ASN A 207 -3.59 -3.04 -3.62
N LYS A 208 -3.51 -3.48 -2.37
CA LYS A 208 -4.24 -2.86 -1.26
C LYS A 208 -3.80 -1.42 -1.04
N LEU A 209 -2.49 -1.17 -0.96
CA LEU A 209 -1.95 0.17 -0.81
C LEU A 209 -2.31 1.08 -1.98
N LYS A 210 -2.34 0.57 -3.22
CA LYS A 210 -2.82 1.32 -4.41
C LYS A 210 -4.28 1.70 -4.28
N ALA A 211 -5.13 0.77 -3.84
CA ALA A 211 -6.54 1.04 -3.64
C ALA A 211 -6.79 2.08 -2.55
N ASP A 212 -6.11 1.95 -1.41
CA ASP A 212 -6.22 2.89 -0.30
C ASP A 212 -5.71 4.29 -0.70
N ASN A 213 -4.60 4.36 -1.46
CA ASN A 213 -4.10 5.62 -2.01
C ASN A 213 -5.11 6.27 -2.97
N ALA A 214 -5.74 5.50 -3.85
CA ALA A 214 -6.73 6.04 -4.78
C ALA A 214 -7.93 6.68 -4.04
N VAL A 215 -8.42 6.01 -2.99
CA VAL A 215 -9.49 6.54 -2.15
C VAL A 215 -9.06 7.82 -1.44
N GLU A 216 -7.86 7.86 -0.86
CA GLU A 216 -7.34 9.04 -0.18
C GLU A 216 -7.16 10.22 -1.12
N MET A 217 -6.64 10.01 -2.34
CA MET A 217 -6.50 11.06 -3.35
C MET A 217 -7.86 11.62 -3.75
N GLN A 218 -8.85 10.77 -4.04
CA GLN A 218 -10.21 11.19 -4.34
C GLN A 218 -10.81 12.03 -3.20
N GLN A 219 -10.63 11.61 -1.95
CA GLN A 219 -11.11 12.38 -0.80
C GLN A 219 -10.48 13.76 -0.71
N LYS A 220 -9.17 13.88 -0.97
CA LYS A 220 -8.48 15.17 -0.96
C LYS A 220 -8.93 16.07 -2.11
N GLU A 221 -9.22 15.53 -3.28
CA GLU A 221 -9.83 16.29 -4.39
C GLU A 221 -11.20 16.84 -4.01
N VAL A 222 -12.05 16.03 -3.38
CA VAL A 222 -13.35 16.46 -2.85
C VAL A 222 -13.18 17.58 -1.81
N MET A 223 -12.15 17.51 -0.95
CA MET A 223 -11.84 18.57 0.02
C MET A 223 -11.46 19.88 -0.69
N ILE A 224 -10.63 19.83 -1.73
CA ILE A 224 -10.25 21.02 -2.51
C ILE A 224 -11.49 21.68 -3.11
N GLU A 225 -12.32 20.92 -3.81
CA GLU A 225 -13.52 21.45 -4.44
C GLU A 225 -14.53 22.01 -3.41
N GLY A 226 -14.67 21.33 -2.28
CA GLY A 226 -15.51 21.80 -1.17
C GLY A 226 -15.01 23.12 -0.58
N LEU A 227 -13.71 23.25 -0.34
CA LEU A 227 -13.07 24.46 0.16
C LEU A 227 -13.26 25.66 -0.79
N LEU A 228 -13.04 25.46 -2.08
CA LEU A 228 -13.22 26.49 -3.09
C LEU A 228 -14.69 26.92 -3.21
N SER A 229 -15.62 25.97 -3.10
CA SER A 229 -17.04 26.24 -3.09
C SER A 229 -17.47 27.06 -1.84
N ILE A 230 -16.87 26.78 -0.67
CA ILE A 230 -17.06 27.58 0.55
C ILE A 230 -16.53 29.00 0.34
N GLN A 231 -15.33 29.16 -0.20
CA GLN A 231 -14.73 30.45 -0.48
C GLN A 231 -15.56 31.30 -1.47
N ALA A 232 -16.14 30.62 -2.48
CA ALA A 232 -17.04 31.26 -3.46
C ALA A 232 -18.42 31.63 -2.88
N GLY A 233 -18.73 31.20 -1.64
CA GLY A 233 -20.03 31.49 -1.02
C GLY A 233 -21.19 30.70 -1.62
N GLU A 234 -20.92 29.54 -2.26
CA GLU A 234 -21.96 28.70 -2.86
C GLU A 234 -22.98 28.20 -1.83
N ASN A 235 -24.17 27.84 -2.31
CA ASN A 235 -25.23 27.32 -1.44
C ASN A 235 -24.83 25.92 -0.93
N PRO A 236 -24.90 25.61 0.40
CA PRO A 236 -24.56 24.30 0.96
C PRO A 236 -25.24 23.12 0.26
N ARG A 237 -26.46 23.26 -0.23
CA ARG A 237 -27.14 22.22 -1.01
C ARG A 237 -26.50 21.97 -2.37
N VAL A 238 -26.02 23.04 -3.01
CA VAL A 238 -25.31 22.94 -4.29
C VAL A 238 -23.96 22.30 -4.08
N ILE A 239 -23.23 22.65 -3.00
CA ILE A 239 -21.97 22.02 -2.60
C ILE A 239 -22.20 20.53 -2.37
N GLU A 240 -23.24 20.14 -1.64
CA GLU A 240 -23.56 18.74 -1.38
C GLU A 240 -23.75 17.92 -2.66
N GLU A 241 -24.59 18.43 -3.58
CA GLU A 241 -24.85 17.78 -4.88
C GLU A 241 -23.56 17.68 -5.72
N LYS A 242 -22.75 18.74 -5.75
CA LYS A 242 -21.47 18.78 -6.45
C LYS A 242 -20.50 17.73 -5.88
N LEU A 243 -20.34 17.68 -4.56
CA LEU A 243 -19.40 16.75 -3.91
C LEU A 243 -19.85 15.29 -3.94
N LYS A 244 -21.16 15.02 -4.01
CA LYS A 244 -21.68 13.66 -4.21
C LYS A 244 -21.48 13.12 -5.63
N SER A 245 -21.17 13.98 -6.60
CA SER A 245 -20.92 13.55 -7.97
C SER A 245 -19.48 13.08 -8.22
N PHE A 246 -18.57 13.26 -7.25
CA PHE A 246 -17.22 12.69 -7.25
C PHE A 246 -17.23 11.23 -6.79
#